data_354d423fcb6485a6377b378c6081e1d8
#
_entry.id   354d423fcb6485a6377b378c6081e1d8
#
_cell.length_a   1.000
_cell.length_b   1.000
_cell.length_c   1.000
_cell.angle_alpha   90.00
_cell.angle_beta   90.00
_cell.angle_gamma   90.00
#
_symmetry.space_group_name_H-M   'P 1'
#
loop_
_entity.id
_entity.type
_entity.pdbx_description
1 polymer ?
#
loop_
_entity_poly.entity_id
_entity_poly.type
_entity_poly.pdbx_seq_one_letter_code
_entity_poly.pdbx_strand_id
1 'polypeptide(L)'
;MRLKLLGIALTAPVAFSSLASTEFSFLTPEKVSTDISLGTLSGKTKERVYEPAEGGRKVSQLDWKYNNAAIIKGAINWDLMPWLSVGAAGWSTIDSRGANMVDKDWQDSSNAGTWTDKSKHPNTRLNYANEFDLNIKGWFLNEPDYRLGVMAGYQESRYSFNATGGTYIYSENGGFRNETGSFPDGERGIGYKQRFKMPYIGLTGNYRYDNFELSGAFKYSGWVKASDNDEHYAREITFRSKVKDQNYYSIAANAGYYVTPDAKVYIEGTWNRITNKKGDTTLYDRSSGTS
;
A
#
# COMPACT_ATOMS: atom_id res chain seq x y z
N MET A 1 -3.67 -7.74 1.03
CA MET A 1 -2.58 -6.96 1.63
C MET A 1 -3.03 -6.49 3.01
N ARG A 2 -2.23 -6.69 4.04
CA ARG A 2 -2.50 -6.16 5.40
C ARG A 2 -1.37 -5.19 5.72
N LEU A 3 -1.71 -3.94 5.99
CA LEU A 3 -0.78 -2.87 6.30
C LEU A 3 -0.97 -2.48 7.77
N LYS A 4 0.13 -2.35 8.50
CA LYS A 4 0.12 -1.73 9.83
C LYS A 4 1.10 -0.57 9.79
N LEU A 5 0.61 0.63 10.04
CA LEU A 5 1.43 1.82 10.27
C LEU A 5 1.35 2.19 11.75
N LEU A 6 2.48 2.44 12.36
CA LEU A 6 2.57 3.07 13.67
C LEU A 6 3.58 4.22 13.54
N GLY A 7 3.15 5.43 13.84
CA GLY A 7 4.01 6.60 13.75
C GLY A 7 3.82 7.56 14.94
N ILE A 8 4.88 8.27 15.29
CA ILE A 8 4.85 9.40 16.22
C ILE A 8 5.08 10.66 15.40
N ALA A 9 4.21 11.66 15.54
CA ALA A 9 4.26 12.85 14.74
C ALA A 9 4.17 14.14 15.55
N LEU A 10 4.83 15.16 15.04
CA LEU A 10 4.70 16.55 15.48
C LEU A 10 3.92 17.33 14.42
N THR A 11 2.85 18.02 14.83
CA THR A 11 2.18 19.00 13.98
C THR A 11 2.67 20.40 14.39
N ALA A 12 3.05 21.20 13.42
CA ALA A 12 3.37 22.60 13.63
C ALA A 12 2.62 23.47 12.60
N PRO A 13 2.11 24.65 12.98
CA PRO A 13 1.56 25.58 12.00
C PRO A 13 2.67 26.05 11.08
N VAL A 14 2.47 25.94 9.78
CA VAL A 14 3.34 26.59 8.80
C VAL A 14 2.92 28.05 8.74
N ALA A 15 3.70 28.93 9.37
CA ALA A 15 3.56 30.37 9.18
C ALA A 15 3.98 30.69 7.73
N PHE A 16 3.00 30.89 6.85
CA PHE A 16 3.26 31.53 5.58
C PHE A 16 3.54 33.00 5.83
N SER A 17 4.79 33.43 5.74
CA SER A 17 5.13 34.83 5.68
C SER A 17 4.41 35.44 4.47
N SER A 18 3.55 36.41 4.75
CA SER A 18 2.76 37.14 3.76
C SER A 18 3.69 37.85 2.77
N LEU A 19 3.80 37.32 1.56
CA LEU A 19 4.15 38.14 0.41
C LEU A 19 2.87 38.90 0.03
N ALA A 20 2.96 40.19 0.14
CA ALA A 20 1.88 41.14 -0.07
C ALA A 20 1.24 41.03 -1.44
N SER A 21 -0.06 41.23 -1.41
CA SER A 21 -0.98 41.76 -2.41
C SER A 21 -1.71 40.79 -3.32
N THR A 22 -3.00 41.06 -3.31
CA THR A 22 -4.14 40.69 -4.13
C THR A 22 -4.85 39.38 -3.74
N GLU A 23 -5.90 39.59 -2.96
CA GLU A 23 -7.20 38.88 -2.97
C GLU A 23 -7.21 37.36 -3.17
N PHE A 24 -6.54 36.62 -2.28
CA PHE A 24 -6.97 35.27 -1.96
C PHE A 24 -7.35 35.19 -0.47
N SER A 25 -8.45 35.85 -0.12
CA SER A 25 -9.01 35.88 1.24
C SER A 25 -9.56 34.51 1.75
N PHE A 26 -9.30 33.42 1.02
CA PHE A 26 -9.76 32.07 1.36
C PHE A 26 -8.73 31.27 2.20
N LEU A 27 -7.46 31.65 2.17
CA LEU A 27 -6.39 30.97 2.91
C LEU A 27 -6.09 31.73 4.20
N THR A 28 -6.84 31.49 5.26
CA THR A 28 -6.46 31.92 6.60
C THR A 28 -5.70 30.79 7.29
N PRO A 29 -4.59 31.06 8.01
CA PRO A 29 -3.82 30.04 8.74
C PRO A 29 -4.66 29.20 9.70
N GLU A 30 -5.70 29.76 10.27
CA GLU A 30 -6.64 29.10 11.19
C GLU A 30 -7.47 27.99 10.54
N LYS A 31 -7.55 27.98 9.20
CA LYS A 31 -8.31 27.00 8.44
C LYS A 31 -7.45 25.89 7.83
N VAL A 32 -6.13 26.00 7.93
CA VAL A 32 -5.20 25.04 7.33
C VAL A 32 -4.44 24.33 8.44
N SER A 33 -4.47 23.01 8.43
CA SER A 33 -3.63 22.17 9.30
C SER A 33 -2.67 21.33 8.47
N THR A 34 -1.46 21.13 9.00
CA THR A 34 -0.41 20.32 8.39
C THR A 34 0.10 19.28 9.38
N ASP A 35 0.41 18.11 8.89
CA ASP A 35 0.93 17.00 9.67
C ASP A 35 2.21 16.45 9.03
N ILE A 36 3.20 16.12 9.86
CA ILE A 36 4.39 15.37 9.47
C ILE A 36 4.61 14.27 10.51
N SER A 37 4.86 13.05 10.05
CA SER A 37 5.14 11.92 10.92
C SER A 37 6.19 10.99 10.38
N LEU A 38 6.86 10.30 11.29
CA LEU A 38 7.71 9.15 11.01
C LEU A 38 7.03 7.89 11.52
N GLY A 39 7.20 6.80 10.82
CA GLY A 39 6.54 5.56 11.20
C GLY A 39 7.17 4.33 10.58
N THR A 40 6.48 3.21 10.74
CA THR A 40 6.89 1.94 10.14
C THR A 40 5.77 1.31 9.35
N LEU A 41 6.14 0.66 8.27
CA LEU A 41 5.26 -0.04 7.35
C LEU A 41 5.55 -1.54 7.40
N SER A 42 4.51 -2.34 7.65
CA SER A 42 4.58 -3.81 7.54
C SER A 42 3.41 -4.34 6.73
N GLY A 43 3.64 -5.35 5.92
CA GLY A 43 2.57 -5.92 5.13
C GLY A 43 2.99 -7.11 4.31
N LYS A 44 2.05 -7.57 3.49
CA LYS A 44 2.30 -8.57 2.46
C LYS A 44 1.43 -8.33 1.25
N THR A 45 1.97 -8.61 0.08
CA THR A 45 1.20 -8.75 -1.14
C THR A 45 1.33 -10.17 -1.67
N LYS A 46 0.31 -10.61 -2.42
CA LYS A 46 0.28 -11.94 -3.02
C LYS A 46 -0.07 -11.79 -4.47
N GLU A 47 0.76 -12.38 -5.28
CA GLU A 47 0.47 -12.63 -6.68
C GLU A 47 -0.01 -14.07 -6.82
N ARG A 48 -0.96 -14.32 -7.73
CA ARG A 48 -1.46 -15.66 -8.04
C ARG A 48 -1.75 -15.77 -9.51
N VAL A 49 -1.23 -16.84 -10.11
CA VAL A 49 -1.50 -17.19 -11.49
C VAL A 49 -2.48 -18.36 -11.53
N TYR A 50 -3.43 -18.29 -12.45
CA TYR A 50 -4.46 -19.30 -12.66
C TYR A 50 -4.42 -19.75 -14.11
N GLU A 51 -4.59 -21.06 -14.35
CA GLU A 51 -4.60 -21.65 -15.68
C GLU A 51 -6.05 -21.84 -16.17
N PRO A 52 -6.52 -21.01 -17.12
CA PRO A 52 -7.89 -21.09 -17.63
C PRO A 52 -8.20 -22.42 -18.32
N ALA A 53 -7.23 -22.98 -19.05
CA ALA A 53 -7.41 -24.25 -19.77
C ALA A 53 -7.61 -25.44 -18.83
N GLU A 54 -7.23 -25.31 -17.56
CA GLU A 54 -7.38 -26.32 -16.52
C GLU A 54 -8.46 -25.95 -15.50
N GLY A 55 -9.58 -25.40 -15.97
CA GLY A 55 -10.70 -25.00 -15.12
C GLY A 55 -10.42 -23.82 -14.18
N GLY A 56 -9.39 -23.05 -14.46
CA GLY A 56 -9.01 -21.89 -13.65
C GLY A 56 -8.40 -22.28 -12.30
N ARG A 57 -7.72 -23.42 -12.19
CA ARG A 57 -6.96 -23.79 -11.00
C ARG A 57 -5.76 -22.85 -10.80
N LYS A 58 -5.35 -22.68 -9.57
CA LYS A 58 -4.15 -21.93 -9.24
C LYS A 58 -2.91 -22.75 -9.60
N VAL A 59 -2.00 -22.15 -10.40
CA VAL A 59 -0.74 -22.78 -10.84
C VAL A 59 0.49 -22.16 -10.22
N SER A 60 0.44 -20.89 -9.79
CA SER A 60 1.55 -20.25 -9.11
C SER A 60 1.07 -19.28 -8.03
N GLN A 61 1.90 -19.04 -7.01
CA GLN A 61 1.69 -18.03 -5.99
C GLN A 61 3.01 -17.50 -5.45
N LEU A 62 3.21 -16.19 -5.59
CA LEU A 62 4.30 -15.45 -4.99
C LEU A 62 3.79 -14.67 -3.78
N ASP A 63 4.41 -14.89 -2.62
CA ASP A 63 4.13 -14.21 -1.36
C ASP A 63 5.27 -13.24 -1.05
N TRP A 64 5.03 -11.94 -1.18
CA TRP A 64 5.95 -10.85 -0.86
C TRP A 64 5.62 -10.29 0.52
N LYS A 65 6.53 -10.41 1.47
CA LYS A 65 6.33 -9.97 2.86
C LYS A 65 7.42 -8.99 3.26
N TYR A 66 7.02 -7.87 3.86
CA TYR A 66 7.93 -6.84 4.37
C TYR A 66 7.51 -6.41 5.77
N ASN A 67 8.50 -6.05 6.60
CA ASN A 67 8.27 -5.69 8.00
C ASN A 67 9.11 -4.47 8.36
N ASN A 68 8.51 -3.54 9.13
CA ASN A 68 9.18 -2.41 9.76
C ASN A 68 9.98 -1.53 8.78
N ALA A 69 9.51 -1.36 7.53
CA ALA A 69 10.08 -0.38 6.63
C ALA A 69 9.81 1.02 7.16
N ALA A 70 10.85 1.82 7.34
CA ALA A 70 10.71 3.20 7.82
C ALA A 70 10.01 4.07 6.77
N ILE A 71 9.07 4.89 7.21
CA ILE A 71 8.32 5.81 6.35
C ILE A 71 8.33 7.23 6.92
N ILE A 72 8.22 8.19 6.01
CA ILE A 72 7.79 9.55 6.31
C ILE A 72 6.40 9.78 5.73
N LYS A 73 5.53 10.44 6.48
CA LYS A 73 4.17 10.82 6.07
C LYS A 73 3.99 12.32 6.22
N GLY A 74 3.27 12.93 5.29
CA GLY A 74 2.81 14.30 5.36
C GLY A 74 1.35 14.41 5.00
N ALA A 75 0.65 15.38 5.58
CA ALA A 75 -0.72 15.70 5.22
C ALA A 75 -0.96 17.22 5.35
N ILE A 76 -1.91 17.69 4.57
CA ILE A 76 -2.48 19.03 4.64
C ILE A 76 -4.00 18.91 4.57
N ASN A 77 -4.69 19.62 5.46
CA ASN A 77 -6.14 19.74 5.43
C ASN A 77 -6.50 21.21 5.44
N TRP A 78 -7.52 21.57 4.67
CA TRP A 78 -8.04 22.92 4.56
C TRP A 78 -9.55 22.92 4.76
N ASP A 79 -10.02 23.59 5.81
CA ASP A 79 -11.43 23.80 6.10
C ASP A 79 -11.94 24.99 5.26
N LEU A 80 -12.49 24.69 4.08
CA LEU A 80 -13.04 25.68 3.16
C LEU A 80 -14.28 26.40 3.75
N MET A 81 -15.11 25.61 4.41
CA MET A 81 -16.36 26.04 5.06
C MET A 81 -16.53 25.23 6.36
N PRO A 82 -17.38 25.67 7.31
CA PRO A 82 -17.64 24.90 8.52
C PRO A 82 -18.09 23.46 8.29
N TRP A 83 -18.72 23.20 7.14
CA TRP A 83 -19.23 21.90 6.75
C TRP A 83 -18.41 21.19 5.68
N LEU A 84 -17.33 21.82 5.14
CA LEU A 84 -16.57 21.31 4.00
C LEU A 84 -15.07 21.48 4.20
N SER A 85 -14.32 20.38 4.10
CA SER A 85 -12.86 20.38 4.08
C SER A 85 -12.32 19.62 2.87
N VAL A 86 -11.14 20.02 2.41
CA VAL A 86 -10.35 19.26 1.43
C VAL A 86 -9.03 18.85 2.05
N GLY A 87 -8.48 17.73 1.62
CA GLY A 87 -7.23 17.22 2.17
C GLY A 87 -6.36 16.55 1.12
N ALA A 88 -5.06 16.63 1.34
CA ALA A 88 -4.06 15.85 0.63
C ALA A 88 -3.13 15.20 1.65
N ALA A 89 -2.78 13.94 1.44
CA ALA A 89 -1.84 13.22 2.27
C ALA A 89 -0.97 12.31 1.41
N GLY A 90 0.19 11.96 1.94
CA GLY A 90 1.05 10.97 1.30
C GLY A 90 2.11 10.45 2.24
N TRP A 91 2.63 9.29 1.93
CA TRP A 91 3.77 8.73 2.64
C TRP A 91 4.69 8.00 1.66
N SER A 92 5.94 7.89 2.04
CA SER A 92 6.95 7.12 1.30
C SER A 92 7.91 6.44 2.27
N THR A 93 8.41 5.27 1.87
CA THR A 93 9.56 4.67 2.55
C THR A 93 10.77 5.57 2.37
N ILE A 94 11.54 5.73 3.46
CA ILE A 94 12.79 6.51 3.49
C ILE A 94 14.04 5.60 3.45
N ASP A 95 13.84 4.28 3.57
CA ASP A 95 14.87 3.27 3.45
C ASP A 95 14.31 2.02 2.78
N SER A 96 15.15 1.36 1.97
CA SER A 96 14.83 0.05 1.40
C SER A 96 15.17 -1.04 2.41
N ARG A 97 14.17 -1.66 3.00
CA ARG A 97 14.37 -2.70 4.02
C ARG A 97 14.22 -4.11 3.48
N GLY A 98 14.81 -5.04 4.21
CA GLY A 98 14.69 -6.46 3.96
C GLY A 98 13.23 -6.90 3.93
N ALA A 99 12.92 -7.60 2.88
CA ALA A 99 11.66 -8.29 2.65
C ALA A 99 11.94 -9.79 2.50
N ASN A 100 10.91 -10.58 2.32
CA ASN A 100 11.02 -11.99 2.02
C ASN A 100 10.05 -12.35 0.91
N MET A 101 10.51 -13.12 -0.06
CA MET A 101 9.66 -13.66 -1.10
C MET A 101 9.68 -15.18 -1.07
N VAL A 102 8.50 -15.77 -1.22
CA VAL A 102 8.33 -17.22 -1.39
C VAL A 102 7.45 -17.44 -2.60
N ASP A 103 7.99 -18.15 -3.57
CA ASP A 103 7.26 -18.62 -4.76
C ASP A 103 6.89 -20.10 -4.58
N LYS A 104 5.69 -20.48 -5.01
CA LYS A 104 5.20 -21.85 -5.03
C LYS A 104 4.40 -22.09 -6.29
N ASP A 105 4.71 -23.18 -6.96
CA ASP A 105 4.01 -23.64 -8.15
C ASP A 105 3.30 -24.99 -7.93
N TRP A 106 2.20 -25.17 -8.65
CA TRP A 106 1.37 -26.38 -8.66
C TRP A 106 1.28 -26.87 -10.11
N GLN A 107 2.36 -27.50 -10.61
CA GLN A 107 2.46 -27.94 -12.00
C GLN A 107 1.70 -29.27 -12.26
N ASP A 108 1.51 -30.09 -11.22
CA ASP A 108 0.77 -31.35 -11.34
C ASP A 108 -0.75 -31.12 -11.27
N SER A 109 -1.41 -31.24 -12.42
CA SER A 109 -2.87 -31.09 -12.52
C SER A 109 -3.62 -32.26 -11.86
N SER A 110 -3.00 -33.42 -11.73
CA SER A 110 -3.59 -34.60 -11.08
C SER A 110 -3.60 -34.47 -9.57
N ASN A 111 -2.73 -33.62 -9.00
CA ASN A 111 -2.63 -33.32 -7.58
C ASN A 111 -2.59 -31.81 -7.28
N ALA A 112 -3.62 -31.12 -7.73
CA ALA A 112 -3.71 -29.65 -7.68
C ALA A 112 -3.63 -29.03 -6.27
N GLY A 113 -3.79 -29.82 -5.22
CA GLY A 113 -3.66 -29.36 -3.82
C GLY A 113 -2.21 -29.29 -3.31
N THR A 114 -1.28 -29.96 -3.98
CA THR A 114 0.11 -30.15 -3.56
C THR A 114 1.05 -29.32 -4.44
N TRP A 115 1.84 -28.42 -3.85
CA TRP A 115 2.84 -27.68 -4.61
C TRP A 115 3.94 -28.62 -5.11
N THR A 116 4.39 -28.40 -6.33
CA THR A 116 5.48 -29.18 -6.97
C THR A 116 6.83 -28.48 -6.81
N ASP A 117 6.82 -27.16 -6.93
CA ASP A 117 8.03 -26.35 -6.95
C ASP A 117 7.92 -25.23 -5.93
N LYS A 118 9.06 -24.89 -5.32
CA LYS A 118 9.13 -23.82 -4.34
C LYS A 118 10.49 -23.19 -4.33
N SER A 119 10.50 -21.85 -4.33
CA SER A 119 11.71 -21.09 -4.03
C SER A 119 11.51 -20.16 -2.83
N LYS A 120 12.59 -19.82 -2.17
CA LYS A 120 12.65 -18.88 -1.04
C LYS A 120 13.78 -17.90 -1.27
N HIS A 121 13.46 -16.63 -1.20
CA HIS A 121 14.39 -15.52 -1.42
C HIS A 121 14.44 -14.62 -0.18
N PRO A 122 15.24 -14.99 0.84
CA PRO A 122 15.35 -14.22 2.10
C PRO A 122 16.02 -12.86 1.90
N ASN A 123 16.82 -12.70 0.83
CA ASN A 123 17.51 -11.46 0.48
C ASN A 123 16.66 -10.53 -0.42
N THR A 124 15.34 -10.70 -0.40
CA THR A 124 14.41 -9.80 -1.07
C THR A 124 14.47 -8.40 -0.44
N ARG A 125 14.37 -7.38 -1.28
CA ARG A 125 14.30 -5.98 -0.85
C ARG A 125 12.98 -5.36 -1.28
N LEU A 126 12.35 -4.61 -0.37
CA LEU A 126 11.37 -3.59 -0.72
C LEU A 126 12.13 -2.36 -1.15
N ASN A 127 12.22 -2.10 -2.46
CA ASN A 127 12.96 -0.95 -2.98
C ASN A 127 12.28 0.36 -2.60
N TYR A 128 10.97 0.41 -2.74
CA TYR A 128 10.13 1.50 -2.26
C TYR A 128 8.68 1.05 -2.06
N ALA A 129 8.00 1.75 -1.18
CA ALA A 129 6.55 1.82 -1.12
C ALA A 129 6.16 3.27 -0.91
N ASN A 130 5.12 3.73 -1.59
CA ASN A 130 4.58 5.08 -1.42
C ASN A 130 3.09 5.12 -1.70
N GLU A 131 2.46 6.16 -1.20
CA GLU A 131 1.03 6.39 -1.36
C GLU A 131 0.74 7.89 -1.38
N PHE A 132 -0.23 8.31 -2.18
CA PHE A 132 -0.86 9.61 -2.04
C PHE A 132 -2.38 9.46 -1.95
N ASP A 133 -3.02 10.42 -1.30
CA ASP A 133 -4.45 10.50 -1.04
C ASP A 133 -4.92 11.94 -1.26
N LEU A 134 -5.98 12.11 -2.03
CA LEU A 134 -6.69 13.38 -2.17
C LEU A 134 -8.14 13.16 -1.76
N ASN A 135 -8.68 14.01 -0.90
CA ASN A 135 -10.01 13.83 -0.36
C ASN A 135 -10.77 15.12 -0.13
N ILE A 136 -12.08 14.97 -0.10
CA ILE A 136 -13.06 15.95 0.33
C ILE A 136 -13.86 15.37 1.48
N LYS A 137 -14.18 16.19 2.50
CA LYS A 137 -14.92 15.79 3.70
C LYS A 137 -16.12 16.73 3.88
N GLY A 138 -17.29 16.15 4.03
CA GLY A 138 -18.51 16.85 4.40
C GLY A 138 -18.87 16.58 5.85
N TRP A 139 -18.89 17.61 6.69
CA TRP A 139 -19.18 17.50 8.12
C TRP A 139 -20.68 17.70 8.34
N PHE A 140 -21.38 16.68 8.80
CA PHE A 140 -22.81 16.75 9.14
C PHE A 140 -23.03 17.00 10.62
N LEU A 141 -22.02 16.77 11.48
CA LEU A 141 -21.92 17.27 12.84
C LEU A 141 -20.60 18.04 12.97
N ASN A 142 -20.65 19.27 13.47
CA ASN A 142 -19.49 20.13 13.64
C ASN A 142 -19.68 21.00 14.89
N GLU A 143 -19.42 20.40 16.04
CA GLU A 143 -19.50 21.02 17.36
C GLU A 143 -18.09 21.37 17.87
N PRO A 144 -17.96 22.22 18.90
CA PRO A 144 -16.66 22.62 19.43
C PRO A 144 -15.75 21.43 19.80
N ASP A 145 -16.34 20.37 20.35
CA ASP A 145 -15.58 19.24 20.90
C ASP A 145 -15.57 18.01 19.98
N TYR A 146 -16.44 17.96 18.97
CA TYR A 146 -16.47 16.80 18.07
C TYR A 146 -16.95 17.16 16.66
N ARG A 147 -16.44 16.42 15.70
CA ARG A 147 -16.85 16.50 14.30
C ARG A 147 -17.10 15.08 13.78
N LEU A 148 -18.19 14.90 13.03
CA LEU A 148 -18.47 13.67 12.30
C LEU A 148 -18.82 14.02 10.87
N GLY A 149 -18.26 13.27 9.94
CA GLY A 149 -18.41 13.55 8.53
C GLY A 149 -18.30 12.33 7.63
N VAL A 150 -18.75 12.52 6.42
CA VAL A 150 -18.51 11.63 5.29
C VAL A 150 -17.31 12.12 4.50
N MET A 151 -16.64 11.21 3.81
CA MET A 151 -15.51 11.56 2.95
C MET A 151 -15.60 10.81 1.63
N ALA A 152 -15.06 11.43 0.60
CA ALA A 152 -14.81 10.81 -0.68
C ALA A 152 -13.40 11.19 -1.15
N GLY A 153 -12.74 10.31 -1.89
CA GLY A 153 -11.38 10.61 -2.31
C GLY A 153 -10.82 9.62 -3.32
N TYR A 154 -9.57 9.88 -3.66
CA TYR A 154 -8.78 9.03 -4.53
C TYR A 154 -7.42 8.78 -3.88
N GLN A 155 -7.07 7.53 -3.76
CA GLN A 155 -5.81 7.06 -3.19
C GLN A 155 -5.07 6.20 -4.22
N GLU A 156 -3.76 6.36 -4.29
CA GLU A 156 -2.90 5.53 -5.12
C GLU A 156 -1.70 5.04 -4.30
N SER A 157 -1.50 3.71 -4.27
CA SER A 157 -0.36 3.09 -3.60
C SER A 157 0.51 2.35 -4.60
N ARG A 158 1.83 2.40 -4.43
CA ARG A 158 2.83 1.72 -5.26
C ARG A 158 3.83 0.97 -4.41
N TYR A 159 4.25 -0.20 -4.90
CA TYR A 159 5.24 -1.05 -4.27
C TYR A 159 6.23 -1.57 -5.30
N SER A 160 7.49 -1.71 -4.92
CA SER A 160 8.52 -2.30 -5.76
C SER A 160 9.42 -3.22 -4.94
N PHE A 161 9.66 -4.41 -5.46
CA PHE A 161 10.49 -5.42 -4.83
C PHE A 161 11.52 -5.97 -5.81
N ASN A 162 12.65 -6.45 -5.25
CA ASN A 162 13.62 -7.29 -5.94
C ASN A 162 13.92 -8.50 -5.06
N ALA A 163 13.77 -9.72 -5.62
CA ALA A 163 14.22 -10.96 -5.01
C ALA A 163 15.56 -11.36 -5.65
N THR A 164 16.53 -11.66 -4.79
CA THR A 164 17.86 -12.08 -5.22
C THR A 164 18.31 -13.33 -4.48
N GLY A 165 19.16 -14.15 -5.13
CA GLY A 165 19.68 -15.37 -4.52
C GLY A 165 18.58 -16.29 -3.98
N GLY A 166 18.91 -17.08 -2.97
CA GLY A 166 17.96 -17.94 -2.28
C GLY A 166 18.11 -19.42 -2.60
N THR A 167 17.09 -20.21 -2.21
CA THR A 167 17.08 -21.67 -2.36
C THR A 167 15.83 -22.15 -3.05
N TYR A 168 15.91 -23.31 -3.68
CA TYR A 168 14.76 -23.93 -4.34
C TYR A 168 14.64 -25.43 -4.05
N ILE A 169 13.43 -25.95 -4.22
CA ILE A 169 13.05 -27.36 -4.29
C ILE A 169 12.13 -27.49 -5.49
N TYR A 170 12.55 -28.22 -6.51
CA TYR A 170 11.84 -28.38 -7.75
C TYR A 170 11.55 -29.84 -8.07
N SER A 171 10.56 -30.07 -8.94
CA SER A 171 10.19 -31.37 -9.47
C SER A 171 10.68 -31.47 -10.90
N GLU A 172 11.74 -32.23 -11.14
CA GLU A 172 12.43 -32.31 -12.41
C GLU A 172 12.33 -33.74 -13.00
N ASN A 173 12.26 -33.82 -14.33
CA ASN A 173 12.32 -35.08 -15.09
C ASN A 173 11.32 -36.16 -14.61
N GLY A 174 10.10 -35.75 -14.22
CA GLY A 174 9.05 -36.65 -13.72
C GLY A 174 9.20 -37.05 -12.25
N GLY A 175 10.23 -36.57 -11.57
CA GLY A 175 10.39 -36.75 -10.12
C GLY A 175 9.53 -35.75 -9.33
N PHE A 176 9.30 -36.01 -8.07
CA PHE A 176 8.56 -35.12 -7.17
C PHE A 176 9.48 -34.53 -6.11
N ARG A 177 9.74 -33.21 -6.18
CA ARG A 177 10.63 -32.47 -5.27
C ARG A 177 12.01 -33.08 -5.14
N ASN A 178 12.51 -33.60 -6.25
CA ASN A 178 13.73 -34.38 -6.31
C ASN A 178 14.99 -33.54 -6.59
N GLU A 179 14.81 -32.26 -6.95
CA GLU A 179 15.92 -31.34 -7.21
C GLU A 179 15.94 -30.22 -6.17
N THR A 180 17.10 -29.98 -5.57
CA THR A 180 17.32 -28.93 -4.57
C THR A 180 18.58 -28.15 -4.88
N GLY A 181 18.56 -26.84 -4.68
CA GLY A 181 19.73 -26.02 -4.94
C GLY A 181 19.60 -24.60 -4.39
N SER A 182 20.57 -23.80 -4.78
CA SER A 182 20.65 -22.39 -4.43
C SER A 182 20.85 -21.53 -5.68
N PHE A 183 20.23 -20.38 -5.73
CA PHE A 183 20.54 -19.35 -6.70
C PHE A 183 21.80 -18.61 -6.27
N PRO A 184 22.64 -18.14 -7.21
CA PRO A 184 23.82 -17.37 -6.87
C PRO A 184 23.48 -16.13 -6.04
N ASP A 185 24.30 -15.84 -5.03
CA ASP A 185 24.09 -14.67 -4.18
C ASP A 185 24.17 -13.37 -4.98
N GLY A 186 23.21 -12.48 -4.74
CA GLY A 186 23.13 -11.19 -5.42
C GLY A 186 22.54 -11.23 -6.84
N GLU A 187 22.39 -12.40 -7.45
CA GLU A 187 21.75 -12.54 -8.75
C GLU A 187 20.26 -12.22 -8.65
N ARG A 188 19.77 -11.42 -9.61
CA ARG A 188 18.36 -11.03 -9.68
C ARG A 188 17.52 -12.20 -10.17
N GLY A 189 16.65 -12.71 -9.31
CA GLY A 189 15.64 -13.71 -9.68
C GLY A 189 14.38 -13.07 -10.23
N ILE A 190 13.66 -12.31 -9.40
CA ILE A 190 12.36 -11.72 -9.73
C ILE A 190 12.31 -10.25 -9.29
N GLY A 191 11.84 -9.38 -10.20
CA GLY A 191 11.52 -7.98 -9.94
C GLY A 191 10.02 -7.76 -10.01
N TYR A 192 9.39 -7.26 -8.94
CA TYR A 192 7.95 -7.07 -8.87
C TYR A 192 7.58 -5.64 -8.57
N LYS A 193 6.69 -5.05 -9.41
CA LYS A 193 6.11 -3.72 -9.18
C LYS A 193 4.61 -3.83 -9.18
N GLN A 194 3.96 -3.17 -8.22
CA GLN A 194 2.52 -3.18 -8.08
C GLN A 194 1.98 -1.78 -7.84
N ARG A 195 0.84 -1.46 -8.44
CA ARG A 195 0.14 -0.18 -8.32
C ARG A 195 -1.34 -0.43 -8.08
N PHE A 196 -1.90 0.25 -7.10
CA PHE A 196 -3.33 0.26 -6.78
C PHE A 196 -3.89 1.66 -6.95
N LYS A 197 -5.00 1.78 -7.66
CA LYS A 197 -5.79 3.00 -7.82
C LYS A 197 -7.13 2.79 -7.13
N MET A 198 -7.46 3.62 -6.16
CA MET A 198 -8.54 3.39 -5.20
C MET A 198 -9.39 4.66 -5.05
N PRO A 199 -10.36 4.94 -5.94
CA PRO A 199 -11.41 5.89 -5.58
C PRO A 199 -12.19 5.30 -4.41
N TYR A 200 -12.54 6.11 -3.40
CA TYR A 200 -13.16 5.61 -2.18
C TYR A 200 -14.20 6.57 -1.62
N ILE A 201 -15.07 6.02 -0.77
CA ILE A 201 -15.93 6.75 0.15
C ILE A 201 -15.58 6.35 1.57
N GLY A 202 -15.99 7.14 2.56
CA GLY A 202 -15.69 6.81 3.93
C GLY A 202 -16.42 7.66 4.96
N LEU A 203 -16.12 7.35 6.21
CA LEU A 203 -16.55 8.09 7.39
C LEU A 203 -15.31 8.61 8.11
N THR A 204 -15.42 9.77 8.71
CA THR A 204 -14.35 10.37 9.50
C THR A 204 -14.94 11.11 10.70
N GLY A 205 -14.17 11.16 11.77
CA GLY A 205 -14.57 11.92 12.94
C GLY A 205 -13.39 12.21 13.85
N ASN A 206 -13.56 13.22 14.67
CA ASN A 206 -12.65 13.55 15.76
C ASN A 206 -13.45 13.99 16.99
N TYR A 207 -12.88 13.73 18.14
CA TYR A 207 -13.38 14.14 19.44
C TYR A 207 -12.23 14.77 20.23
N ARG A 208 -12.46 15.96 20.79
CA ARG A 208 -11.50 16.69 21.61
C ARG A 208 -12.04 16.79 23.04
N TYR A 209 -11.19 16.46 24.00
CA TYR A 209 -11.45 16.66 25.41
C TYR A 209 -10.24 17.37 26.03
N ASP A 210 -10.41 18.62 26.37
CA ASP A 210 -9.32 19.50 26.83
C ASP A 210 -8.17 19.52 25.81
N ASN A 211 -6.98 19.09 26.19
CA ASN A 211 -5.82 18.99 25.31
C ASN A 211 -5.71 17.64 24.55
N PHE A 212 -6.59 16.68 24.82
CA PHE A 212 -6.59 15.39 24.13
C PHE A 212 -7.51 15.41 22.90
N GLU A 213 -7.07 14.76 21.84
CA GLU A 213 -7.88 14.53 20.65
C GLU A 213 -7.79 13.08 20.21
N LEU A 214 -8.94 12.49 19.95
CA LEU A 214 -9.07 11.20 19.27
C LEU A 214 -9.65 11.45 17.89
N SER A 215 -9.08 10.85 16.87
CA SER A 215 -9.63 10.90 15.53
C SER A 215 -9.60 9.54 14.86
N GLY A 216 -10.51 9.34 13.92
CA GLY A 216 -10.62 8.10 13.19
C GLY A 216 -11.18 8.29 11.80
N ALA A 217 -10.86 7.33 10.94
CA ALA A 217 -11.41 7.26 9.59
C ALA A 217 -11.62 5.81 9.18
N PHE A 218 -12.72 5.57 8.47
CA PHE A 218 -13.00 4.34 7.76
C PHE A 218 -13.14 4.64 6.28
N LYS A 219 -12.44 3.91 5.41
CA LYS A 219 -12.54 4.02 3.96
C LYS A 219 -12.97 2.70 3.35
N TYR A 220 -13.80 2.79 2.32
CA TYR A 220 -14.23 1.67 1.50
C TYR A 220 -14.14 2.02 0.01
N SER A 221 -13.70 1.04 -0.78
CA SER A 221 -13.82 1.08 -2.23
C SER A 221 -14.22 -0.29 -2.76
N GLY A 222 -15.16 -0.33 -3.70
CA GLY A 222 -15.45 -1.50 -4.54
C GLY A 222 -14.88 -1.35 -5.96
N TRP A 223 -14.10 -0.29 -6.22
CA TRP A 223 -13.64 0.12 -7.57
C TRP A 223 -12.11 0.12 -7.71
N VAL A 224 -11.42 -0.64 -6.88
CA VAL A 224 -9.95 -0.70 -6.94
C VAL A 224 -9.50 -1.29 -8.27
N LYS A 225 -8.56 -0.60 -8.91
CA LYS A 225 -7.84 -1.09 -10.08
C LYS A 225 -6.40 -1.36 -9.68
N ALA A 226 -5.97 -2.61 -9.80
CA ALA A 226 -4.59 -3.01 -9.61
C ALA A 226 -3.93 -3.27 -10.95
N SER A 227 -2.64 -2.98 -11.03
CA SER A 227 -1.77 -3.41 -12.12
C SER A 227 -0.42 -3.81 -11.54
N ASP A 228 0.22 -4.79 -12.14
CA ASP A 228 1.55 -5.20 -11.78
C ASP A 228 2.45 -5.41 -13.00
N ASN A 229 3.74 -5.52 -12.71
CA ASN A 229 4.77 -5.94 -13.64
C ASN A 229 5.70 -6.87 -12.86
N ASP A 230 5.71 -8.13 -13.26
CA ASP A 230 6.53 -9.19 -12.69
C ASP A 230 7.59 -9.64 -13.71
N GLU A 231 8.85 -9.45 -13.38
CA GLU A 231 9.99 -9.75 -14.24
C GLU A 231 10.77 -10.94 -13.71
N HIS A 232 10.76 -12.04 -14.45
CA HIS A 232 11.59 -13.21 -14.21
C HIS A 232 12.87 -13.08 -15.02
N TYR A 233 13.94 -12.62 -14.40
CA TYR A 233 15.19 -12.23 -15.09
C TYR A 233 15.88 -13.43 -15.74
N ALA A 234 16.01 -14.54 -15.04
CA ALA A 234 16.68 -15.75 -15.54
C ALA A 234 15.95 -16.41 -16.73
N ARG A 235 14.63 -16.20 -16.82
CA ARG A 235 13.80 -16.73 -17.92
C ARG A 235 13.53 -15.73 -19.03
N GLU A 236 13.95 -14.48 -18.86
CA GLU A 236 13.67 -13.36 -19.77
C GLU A 236 12.18 -13.15 -20.05
N ILE A 237 11.33 -13.49 -19.08
CA ILE A 237 9.87 -13.38 -19.17
C ILE A 237 9.38 -12.23 -18.29
N THR A 238 8.40 -11.49 -18.81
CA THR A 238 7.70 -10.44 -18.06
C THR A 238 6.19 -10.73 -18.07
N PHE A 239 5.58 -10.79 -16.92
CA PHE A 239 4.13 -10.83 -16.77
C PHE A 239 3.61 -9.44 -16.42
N ARG A 240 2.50 -9.05 -17.06
CA ARG A 240 1.79 -7.80 -16.73
C ARG A 240 0.33 -8.13 -16.48
N SER A 241 -0.12 -7.88 -15.25
CA SER A 241 -1.49 -8.17 -14.87
C SER A 241 -2.29 -6.90 -14.65
N LYS A 242 -3.59 -7.00 -14.87
CA LYS A 242 -4.57 -5.96 -14.58
C LYS A 242 -5.78 -6.60 -13.91
N VAL A 243 -6.14 -6.07 -12.74
CA VAL A 243 -7.30 -6.50 -11.97
C VAL A 243 -8.18 -5.29 -11.71
N LYS A 244 -9.50 -5.46 -11.85
CA LYS A 244 -10.49 -4.40 -11.61
C LYS A 244 -11.47 -4.82 -10.53
N ASP A 245 -12.12 -3.82 -9.93
CA ASP A 245 -13.24 -3.98 -8.99
C ASP A 245 -12.90 -4.87 -7.79
N GLN A 246 -11.68 -4.72 -7.26
CA GLN A 246 -11.32 -5.29 -5.96
C GLN A 246 -11.91 -4.43 -4.84
N ASN A 247 -12.19 -5.04 -3.69
CA ASN A 247 -12.62 -4.29 -2.52
C ASN A 247 -11.41 -3.83 -1.70
N TYR A 248 -11.48 -2.60 -1.23
CA TYR A 248 -10.53 -1.99 -0.31
C TYR A 248 -11.23 -1.57 0.97
N TYR A 249 -10.61 -1.85 2.08
CA TYR A 249 -11.04 -1.46 3.42
C TYR A 249 -9.86 -0.84 4.14
N SER A 250 -10.08 0.29 4.82
CA SER A 250 -9.09 0.95 5.66
C SER A 250 -9.72 1.43 6.95
N ILE A 251 -9.00 1.26 8.05
CA ILE A 251 -9.32 1.84 9.35
C ILE A 251 -8.07 2.55 9.82
N ALA A 252 -8.21 3.83 10.15
CA ALA A 252 -7.18 4.65 10.79
C ALA A 252 -7.70 5.17 12.14
N ALA A 253 -6.83 5.21 13.12
CA ALA A 253 -7.10 5.81 14.41
C ALA A 253 -5.88 6.62 14.85
N ASN A 254 -6.13 7.77 15.46
CA ASN A 254 -5.11 8.70 15.92
C ASN A 254 -5.48 9.17 17.34
N ALA A 255 -4.47 9.27 18.20
CA ALA A 255 -4.58 9.87 19.53
C ALA A 255 -3.52 10.95 19.68
N GLY A 256 -3.94 12.17 19.97
CA GLY A 256 -3.09 13.33 20.03
C GLY A 256 -3.24 14.12 21.33
N TYR A 257 -2.21 14.91 21.63
CA TYR A 257 -2.17 15.84 22.76
C TYR A 257 -1.68 17.20 22.29
N TYR A 258 -2.47 18.24 22.51
CA TYR A 258 -2.12 19.61 22.18
C TYR A 258 -1.13 20.15 23.22
N VAL A 259 0.10 20.40 22.79
CA VAL A 259 1.17 21.00 23.61
C VAL A 259 1.08 22.53 23.61
N THR A 260 0.47 23.10 22.58
CA THR A 260 0.03 24.51 22.49
C THR A 260 -1.34 24.52 21.78
N PRO A 261 -2.07 25.63 21.76
CA PRO A 261 -3.34 25.72 21.00
C PRO A 261 -3.22 25.28 19.53
N ASP A 262 -2.05 25.49 18.91
CA ASP A 262 -1.79 25.31 17.49
C ASP A 262 -0.86 24.12 17.17
N ALA A 263 -0.32 23.44 18.20
CA ALA A 263 0.61 22.33 17.99
C ALA A 263 0.21 21.08 18.78
N LYS A 264 0.16 19.94 18.10
CA LYS A 264 -0.24 18.65 18.65
C LYS A 264 0.83 17.59 18.36
N VAL A 265 1.14 16.77 19.35
CA VAL A 265 1.86 15.52 19.17
C VAL A 265 0.85 14.37 19.11
N TYR A 266 1.09 13.38 18.29
CA TYR A 266 0.13 12.27 18.15
C TYR A 266 0.79 10.93 17.78
N ILE A 267 0.07 9.86 18.05
CA ILE A 267 0.34 8.52 17.54
C ILE A 267 -0.79 8.10 16.62
N GLU A 268 -0.47 7.40 15.54
CA GLU A 268 -1.44 6.92 14.56
C GLU A 268 -1.21 5.45 14.25
N GLY A 269 -2.31 4.71 14.10
CA GLY A 269 -2.33 3.37 13.56
C GLY A 269 -3.27 3.26 12.37
N THR A 270 -2.81 2.61 11.29
CA THR A 270 -3.64 2.35 10.10
C THR A 270 -3.60 0.88 9.72
N TRP A 271 -4.76 0.31 9.43
CA TRP A 271 -4.90 -1.02 8.88
C TRP A 271 -5.61 -0.96 7.54
N ASN A 272 -5.01 -1.61 6.52
CA ASN A 272 -5.56 -1.66 5.16
C ASN A 272 -5.67 -3.10 4.66
N ARG A 273 -6.69 -3.35 3.86
CA ARG A 273 -6.90 -4.62 3.16
C ARG A 273 -7.48 -4.41 1.77
N ILE A 274 -6.82 -5.00 0.76
CA ILE A 274 -7.37 -5.16 -0.58
C ILE A 274 -7.70 -6.65 -0.76
N THR A 275 -8.91 -6.96 -1.26
CA THR A 275 -9.33 -8.34 -1.49
C THR A 275 -8.75 -8.87 -2.80
N ASN A 276 -8.66 -10.21 -2.90
CA ASN A 276 -8.23 -10.84 -4.14
C ASN A 276 -9.38 -10.86 -5.15
N LYS A 277 -9.02 -10.67 -6.43
CA LYS A 277 -9.91 -10.90 -7.57
C LYS A 277 -9.06 -11.40 -8.73
N LYS A 278 -9.63 -12.22 -9.60
CA LYS A 278 -8.97 -12.62 -10.84
C LYS A 278 -8.99 -11.45 -11.83
N GLY A 279 -7.98 -11.38 -12.66
CA GLY A 279 -7.81 -10.38 -13.71
C GLY A 279 -7.11 -10.98 -14.92
N ASP A 280 -6.74 -10.14 -15.84
CA ASP A 280 -6.07 -10.53 -17.08
C ASP A 280 -4.55 -10.40 -16.90
N THR A 281 -3.79 -11.33 -17.45
CA THR A 281 -2.33 -11.31 -17.46
C THR A 281 -1.84 -11.49 -18.90
N THR A 282 -0.89 -10.67 -19.31
CA THR A 282 -0.17 -10.80 -20.58
C THR A 282 1.26 -11.21 -20.27
N LEU A 283 1.72 -12.25 -20.95
CA LEU A 283 3.10 -12.72 -20.92
C LEU A 283 3.87 -12.07 -22.08
N TYR A 284 5.06 -11.58 -21.80
CA TYR A 284 6.01 -11.08 -22.79
C TYR A 284 7.28 -11.91 -22.68
N ASP A 285 7.58 -12.65 -23.73
CA ASP A 285 8.86 -13.34 -23.88
C ASP A 285 9.86 -12.39 -24.55
N ARG A 286 10.85 -11.95 -23.79
CA ARG A 286 11.86 -10.99 -24.26
C ARG A 286 12.92 -11.65 -25.14
N SER A 287 13.15 -12.95 -24.97
CA SER A 287 14.12 -13.72 -25.78
C SER A 287 13.65 -13.88 -27.22
N SER A 288 12.34 -14.08 -27.42
CA SER A 288 11.72 -14.25 -28.75
C SER A 288 11.13 -12.96 -29.32
N GLY A 289 10.99 -11.90 -28.50
CA GLY A 289 10.31 -10.66 -28.88
C GLY A 289 8.80 -10.82 -29.09
N THR A 290 8.21 -11.89 -28.59
CA THR A 290 6.77 -12.20 -28.72
C THR A 290 5.97 -11.80 -27.49
N SER A 291 4.68 -11.48 -27.70
CA SER A 291 3.71 -11.16 -26.64
C SER A 291 2.39 -11.90 -26.86
#